data_e36a928ce53f4b15a47de128f0044590
#
_entry.id   e36a928ce53f4b15a47de128f0044590
#
_cell.length_a   1.000
_cell.length_b   1.000
_cell.length_c   1.000
_cell.angle_alpha   90.00
_cell.angle_beta   90.00
_cell.angle_gamma   90.00
#
_symmetry.space_group_name_H-M   'P 1'
#
loop_
_entity.id
_entity.type
_entity.pdbx_description
1 polymer ?
#
loop_
_entity_poly.entity_id
_entity_poly.type
_entity_poly.pdbx_seq_one_letter_code
_entity_poly.pdbx_strand_id
1 'polypeptide(L)'
;TNPAGAHSQAFGVYDPDLADTMIHVLKNLGSHHALACHGIDGLDEITITGDSKVVELKNGKIMDYYVEPKDFGFPVGKLEDIKGGTPQENAQLCMDVLSGKDGSRRHIVLMNAGAAILAADAVETLADGVVKAAQSLDSGAAKQKLEELIKLTNS
;
A
#
# COMPACT_ATOMS: atom_id res chain seq x y z
N THR A 1 4.99 -15.49 6.11
CA THR A 1 4.74 -15.40 7.57
C THR A 1 5.60 -14.31 8.15
N ASN A 2 5.02 -13.44 8.98
CA ASN A 2 5.73 -12.34 9.61
C ASN A 2 6.38 -12.82 10.92
N PRO A 3 7.73 -12.88 11.02
CA PRO A 3 8.40 -13.38 12.22
C PRO A 3 8.21 -12.47 13.45
N ALA A 4 7.78 -11.21 13.25
CA ALA A 4 7.45 -10.29 14.34
C ALA A 4 6.07 -10.57 14.97
N GLY A 5 5.31 -11.55 14.46
CA GLY A 5 4.01 -11.93 14.98
C GLY A 5 2.93 -10.88 14.75
N ALA A 6 3.04 -10.07 13.69
CA ALA A 6 2.00 -9.11 13.35
C ALA A 6 0.68 -9.82 13.03
N HIS A 7 -0.39 -9.40 13.70
CA HIS A 7 -1.74 -9.95 13.50
C HIS A 7 -2.47 -9.32 12.31
N SER A 8 -1.95 -8.22 11.80
CA SER A 8 -2.51 -7.48 10.66
C SER A 8 -1.43 -7.13 9.66
N GLN A 9 -1.75 -7.20 8.35
CA GLN A 9 -0.79 -6.90 7.30
C GLN A 9 -1.46 -6.58 5.97
N ALA A 10 -0.82 -5.74 5.15
CA ALA A 10 -1.12 -5.56 3.74
C ALA A 10 0.11 -5.98 2.93
N PHE A 11 -0.09 -6.69 1.83
CA PHE A 11 0.98 -7.17 0.97
C PHE A 11 0.50 -7.37 -0.46
N GLY A 12 1.44 -7.41 -1.39
CA GLY A 12 1.15 -7.71 -2.77
C GLY A 12 1.56 -9.11 -3.19
N VAL A 13 0.96 -9.56 -4.28
CA VAL A 13 1.28 -10.83 -4.95
C VAL A 13 1.40 -10.61 -6.46
N TYR A 14 2.35 -11.30 -7.09
CA TYR A 14 2.59 -11.19 -8.52
C TYR A 14 1.58 -11.96 -9.38
N ASP A 15 0.80 -12.85 -8.77
CA ASP A 15 -0.21 -13.69 -9.42
C ASP A 15 -1.53 -13.52 -8.66
N PRO A 16 -2.65 -13.16 -9.34
CA PRO A 16 -3.93 -12.90 -8.70
C PRO A 16 -4.51 -14.13 -7.97
N ASP A 17 -4.17 -15.36 -8.39
CA ASP A 17 -4.63 -16.58 -7.74
C ASP A 17 -3.92 -16.82 -6.39
N LEU A 18 -2.74 -16.24 -6.21
CA LEU A 18 -2.03 -16.29 -4.92
C LEU A 18 -2.70 -15.43 -3.85
N ALA A 19 -3.44 -14.39 -4.21
CA ALA A 19 -4.11 -13.52 -3.24
C ALA A 19 -5.08 -14.31 -2.36
N ASP A 20 -5.93 -15.13 -2.98
CA ASP A 20 -6.89 -16.00 -2.27
C ASP A 20 -6.17 -17.03 -1.42
N THR A 21 -5.17 -17.71 -1.99
CA THR A 21 -4.39 -18.72 -1.28
C THR A 21 -3.71 -18.15 -0.04
N MET A 22 -3.03 -17.00 -0.19
CA MET A 22 -2.29 -16.36 0.91
C MET A 22 -3.21 -15.87 2.02
N ILE A 23 -4.36 -15.30 1.67
CA ILE A 23 -5.35 -14.85 2.65
C ILE A 23 -5.92 -16.04 3.44
N HIS A 24 -6.19 -17.17 2.79
CA HIS A 24 -6.61 -18.40 3.51
C HIS A 24 -5.52 -18.95 4.45
N VAL A 25 -4.25 -18.90 4.02
CA VAL A 25 -3.11 -19.27 4.88
C VAL A 25 -3.04 -18.35 6.10
N LEU A 26 -3.14 -17.03 5.91
CA LEU A 26 -3.10 -16.08 7.00
C LEU A 26 -4.26 -16.23 7.97
N LYS A 27 -5.47 -16.51 7.47
CA LYS A 27 -6.63 -16.85 8.30
C LYS A 27 -6.35 -18.07 9.18
N ASN A 28 -5.80 -19.13 8.60
CA ASN A 28 -5.46 -20.37 9.35
C ASN A 28 -4.33 -20.16 10.36
N LEU A 29 -3.45 -19.19 10.13
CA LEU A 29 -2.39 -18.78 11.06
C LEU A 29 -2.86 -17.78 12.14
N GLY A 30 -4.15 -17.42 12.14
CA GLY A 30 -4.74 -16.56 13.16
C GLY A 30 -4.57 -15.07 12.92
N SER A 31 -4.30 -14.63 11.69
CA SER A 31 -4.32 -13.22 11.34
C SER A 31 -5.72 -12.62 11.55
N HIS A 32 -5.77 -11.40 12.07
CA HIS A 32 -7.01 -10.70 12.37
C HIS A 32 -7.54 -9.91 11.18
N HIS A 33 -6.67 -9.14 10.55
CA HIS A 33 -6.98 -8.34 9.38
C HIS A 33 -5.81 -8.42 8.38
N ALA A 34 -6.08 -8.78 7.13
CA ALA A 34 -5.05 -8.87 6.10
C ALA A 34 -5.63 -8.50 4.74
N LEU A 35 -4.84 -7.78 3.94
CA LEU A 35 -5.16 -7.46 2.54
C LEU A 35 -4.05 -8.02 1.64
N ALA A 36 -4.44 -8.79 0.63
CA ALA A 36 -3.58 -9.21 -0.47
C ALA A 36 -3.99 -8.47 -1.74
N CYS A 37 -3.05 -7.81 -2.40
CA CYS A 37 -3.31 -6.98 -3.57
C CYS A 37 -2.57 -7.49 -4.82
N HIS A 38 -3.18 -7.29 -5.99
CA HIS A 38 -2.57 -7.58 -7.30
C HIS A 38 -3.08 -6.57 -8.34
N GLY A 39 -2.18 -5.84 -8.97
CA GLY A 39 -2.49 -4.92 -10.07
C GLY A 39 -2.67 -5.67 -11.40
N ILE A 40 -3.63 -5.25 -12.22
CA ILE A 40 -3.89 -5.85 -13.55
C ILE A 40 -2.67 -5.81 -14.48
N ASP A 41 -1.72 -4.93 -14.23
CA ASP A 41 -0.46 -4.77 -14.95
C ASP A 41 0.66 -5.71 -14.47
N GLY A 42 0.37 -6.57 -13.48
CA GLY A 42 1.30 -7.53 -12.91
C GLY A 42 2.07 -7.01 -11.69
N LEU A 43 1.81 -5.78 -11.24
CA LEU A 43 2.41 -5.28 -10.00
C LEU A 43 1.85 -6.03 -8.78
N ASP A 44 2.72 -6.34 -7.85
CA ASP A 44 2.40 -6.83 -6.52
C ASP A 44 1.99 -5.68 -5.56
N GLU A 45 1.17 -4.75 -6.07
CA GLU A 45 0.66 -3.57 -5.38
C GLU A 45 -0.73 -3.18 -5.92
N ILE A 46 -1.44 -2.28 -5.23
CA ILE A 46 -2.56 -1.55 -5.82
C ILE A 46 -1.99 -0.61 -6.88
N THR A 47 -2.29 -0.88 -8.15
CA THR A 47 -1.67 -0.15 -9.27
C THR A 47 -2.34 1.18 -9.57
N ILE A 48 -1.56 2.06 -10.22
CA ILE A 48 -2.06 3.34 -10.77
C ILE A 48 -2.56 3.19 -12.22
N THR A 49 -2.33 2.04 -12.87
CA THR A 49 -2.59 1.90 -14.32
C THR A 49 -3.97 1.36 -14.67
N GLY A 50 -4.72 0.85 -13.68
CA GLY A 50 -6.04 0.26 -13.88
C GLY A 50 -6.53 -0.44 -12.64
N ASP A 51 -7.30 -1.51 -12.83
CA ASP A 51 -7.89 -2.26 -11.75
C ASP A 51 -6.84 -3.01 -10.92
N SER A 52 -7.13 -3.17 -9.65
CA SER A 52 -6.38 -4.03 -8.74
C SER A 52 -7.34 -4.94 -8.01
N LYS A 53 -7.05 -6.24 -8.00
CA LYS A 53 -7.75 -7.21 -7.15
C LYS A 53 -7.29 -7.02 -5.71
N VAL A 54 -8.22 -6.99 -4.79
CA VAL A 54 -7.96 -7.00 -3.34
C VAL A 54 -8.73 -8.16 -2.73
N VAL A 55 -8.03 -9.02 -2.00
CA VAL A 55 -8.64 -10.05 -1.16
C VAL A 55 -8.40 -9.67 0.29
N GLU A 56 -9.47 -9.47 1.04
CA GLU A 56 -9.43 -8.96 2.42
C GLU A 56 -9.94 -10.01 3.39
N LEU A 57 -9.15 -10.32 4.41
CA LEU A 57 -9.56 -11.02 5.61
C LEU A 57 -9.85 -9.98 6.70
N LYS A 58 -11.05 -9.95 7.23
CA LYS A 58 -11.40 -9.13 8.40
C LYS A 58 -12.31 -9.92 9.34
N ASN A 59 -11.91 -10.06 10.60
CA ASN A 59 -12.68 -10.78 11.63
C ASN A 59 -13.13 -12.19 11.18
N GLY A 60 -12.24 -12.94 10.55
CA GLY A 60 -12.48 -14.30 10.07
C GLY A 60 -13.33 -14.42 8.79
N LYS A 61 -13.81 -13.32 8.24
CA LYS A 61 -14.49 -13.26 6.94
C LYS A 61 -13.50 -12.89 5.84
N ILE A 62 -13.67 -13.51 4.68
CA ILE A 62 -12.88 -13.19 3.48
C ILE A 62 -13.83 -12.56 2.47
N MET A 63 -13.40 -11.46 1.87
CA MET A 63 -14.08 -10.76 0.79
C MET A 63 -13.07 -10.48 -0.33
N ASP A 64 -13.51 -10.51 -1.57
CA ASP A 64 -12.74 -10.08 -2.73
C ASP A 64 -13.46 -8.93 -3.44
N TYR A 65 -12.70 -7.97 -3.89
CA TYR A 65 -13.19 -6.81 -4.62
C TYR A 65 -12.10 -6.20 -5.51
N TYR A 66 -12.52 -5.36 -6.44
CA TYR A 66 -11.62 -4.61 -7.29
C TYR A 66 -11.68 -3.13 -6.94
N VAL A 67 -10.54 -2.46 -7.08
CA VAL A 67 -10.41 -1.01 -6.94
C VAL A 67 -9.63 -0.45 -8.11
N GLU A 68 -9.94 0.77 -8.51
CA GLU A 68 -9.18 1.52 -9.52
C GLU A 68 -8.79 2.92 -9.00
N PRO A 69 -7.80 3.59 -9.59
CA PRO A 69 -7.36 4.92 -9.14
C PRO A 69 -8.49 5.95 -9.03
N LYS A 70 -9.48 5.87 -9.91
CA LYS A 70 -10.63 6.78 -9.92
C LYS A 70 -11.52 6.69 -8.67
N ASP A 71 -11.56 5.53 -8.01
CA ASP A 71 -12.30 5.34 -6.76
C ASP A 71 -11.77 6.25 -5.64
N PHE A 72 -10.51 6.68 -5.78
CA PHE A 72 -9.81 7.57 -4.86
C PHE A 72 -9.64 8.99 -5.39
N GLY A 73 -10.25 9.30 -6.55
CA GLY A 73 -10.14 10.62 -7.20
C GLY A 73 -8.84 10.83 -7.98
N PHE A 74 -8.08 9.78 -8.26
CA PHE A 74 -6.82 9.87 -8.99
C PHE A 74 -7.00 9.56 -10.48
N PRO A 75 -6.27 10.21 -11.37
CA PRO A 75 -6.23 9.83 -12.78
C PRO A 75 -5.51 8.49 -12.94
N VAL A 76 -5.91 7.71 -13.94
CA VAL A 76 -5.17 6.53 -14.37
C VAL A 76 -3.82 6.98 -14.95
N GLY A 77 -2.75 6.42 -14.43
CA GLY A 77 -1.37 6.69 -14.85
C GLY A 77 -0.80 5.61 -15.77
N LYS A 78 0.52 5.66 -15.97
CA LYS A 78 1.26 4.68 -16.76
C LYS A 78 2.38 4.07 -15.93
N LEU A 79 2.81 2.85 -16.26
CA LEU A 79 3.95 2.21 -15.59
C LEU A 79 5.23 3.04 -15.68
N GLU A 80 5.43 3.76 -16.78
CA GLU A 80 6.58 4.65 -16.97
C GLU A 80 6.62 5.76 -15.93
N ASP A 81 5.47 6.23 -15.45
CA ASP A 81 5.38 7.34 -14.48
C ASP A 81 5.90 6.94 -13.09
N ILE A 82 5.88 5.64 -12.79
CA ILE A 82 6.31 5.10 -11.49
C ILE A 82 7.65 4.37 -11.55
N LYS A 83 8.23 4.24 -12.74
CA LYS A 83 9.51 3.55 -12.91
C LYS A 83 10.62 4.20 -12.10
N GLY A 84 11.36 3.37 -11.38
CA GLY A 84 12.56 3.77 -10.64
C GLY A 84 13.80 3.90 -11.53
N GLY A 85 14.92 4.22 -10.89
CA GLY A 85 16.22 4.36 -11.51
C GLY A 85 17.34 3.84 -10.60
N THR A 86 18.49 4.50 -10.60
CA THR A 86 19.59 4.22 -9.69
C THR A 86 19.18 4.43 -8.22
N PRO A 87 19.92 3.89 -7.23
CA PRO A 87 19.62 4.13 -5.82
C PRO A 87 19.53 5.60 -5.45
N GLN A 88 20.37 6.45 -6.03
CA GLN A 88 20.38 7.90 -5.80
C GLN A 88 19.12 8.57 -6.37
N GLU A 89 18.72 8.20 -7.58
CA GLU A 89 17.48 8.67 -8.19
C GLU A 89 16.26 8.22 -7.38
N ASN A 90 16.24 6.95 -6.94
CA ASN A 90 15.14 6.43 -6.13
C ASN A 90 15.05 7.13 -4.76
N ALA A 91 16.17 7.45 -4.13
CA ALA A 91 16.18 8.26 -2.91
C ALA A 91 15.57 9.64 -3.14
N GLN A 92 15.89 10.29 -4.26
CA GLN A 92 15.28 11.59 -4.61
C GLN A 92 13.78 11.45 -4.89
N LEU A 93 13.34 10.41 -5.62
CA LEU A 93 11.93 10.13 -5.87
C LEU A 93 11.15 9.91 -4.56
N CYS A 94 11.73 9.19 -3.61
CA CYS A 94 11.16 9.00 -2.28
C CYS A 94 10.99 10.34 -1.55
N MET A 95 12.04 11.18 -1.55
CA MET A 95 11.99 12.51 -0.93
C MET A 95 10.98 13.44 -1.61
N ASP A 96 10.85 13.37 -2.93
CA ASP A 96 9.85 14.12 -3.69
C ASP A 96 8.43 13.78 -3.22
N VAL A 97 8.10 12.47 -3.11
CA VAL A 97 6.81 12.00 -2.60
C VAL A 97 6.60 12.45 -1.16
N LEU A 98 7.57 12.23 -0.27
CA LEU A 98 7.48 12.61 1.15
C LEU A 98 7.42 14.12 1.37
N SER A 99 7.81 14.92 0.37
CA SER A 99 7.68 16.39 0.38
C SER A 99 6.37 16.87 -0.27
N GLY A 100 5.44 15.96 -0.61
CA GLY A 100 4.12 16.29 -1.12
C GLY A 100 4.05 16.54 -2.63
N LYS A 101 5.11 16.23 -3.39
CA LYS A 101 5.08 16.40 -4.86
C LYS A 101 3.96 15.56 -5.46
N ASP A 102 3.06 16.19 -6.19
CA ASP A 102 1.92 15.54 -6.83
C ASP A 102 2.33 14.70 -8.05
N GLY A 103 1.47 13.72 -8.41
CA GLY A 103 1.63 12.86 -9.57
C GLY A 103 1.47 11.36 -9.26
N SER A 104 1.66 10.54 -10.29
CA SER A 104 1.41 9.08 -10.24
C SER A 104 2.15 8.37 -9.11
N ARG A 105 3.39 8.77 -8.79
CA ARG A 105 4.16 8.20 -7.66
C ARG A 105 3.52 8.47 -6.31
N ARG A 106 3.03 9.69 -6.10
CA ARG A 106 2.28 10.03 -4.89
C ARG A 106 0.99 9.20 -4.82
N HIS A 107 0.24 9.12 -5.91
CA HIS A 107 -1.05 8.43 -5.95
C HIS A 107 -0.91 6.94 -5.62
N ILE A 108 0.04 6.21 -6.23
CA ILE A 108 0.26 4.80 -5.92
C ILE A 108 0.70 4.59 -4.47
N VAL A 109 1.57 5.46 -3.93
CA VAL A 109 1.99 5.41 -2.53
C VAL A 109 0.81 5.61 -1.59
N LEU A 110 -0.09 6.56 -1.90
CA LEU A 110 -1.28 6.82 -1.07
C LEU A 110 -2.25 5.63 -1.06
N MET A 111 -2.48 4.97 -2.21
CA MET A 111 -3.36 3.80 -2.29
C MET A 111 -2.80 2.63 -1.47
N ASN A 112 -1.52 2.31 -1.61
CA ASN A 112 -0.90 1.21 -0.89
C ASN A 112 -0.70 1.51 0.61
N ALA A 113 -0.35 2.74 0.97
CA ALA A 113 -0.35 3.17 2.38
C ALA A 113 -1.76 3.13 2.98
N GLY A 114 -2.79 3.49 2.20
CA GLY A 114 -4.19 3.38 2.59
C GLY A 114 -4.59 1.95 2.95
N ALA A 115 -4.14 0.97 2.14
CA ALA A 115 -4.35 -0.46 2.42
C ALA A 115 -3.68 -0.89 3.74
N ALA A 116 -2.46 -0.43 4.00
CA ALA A 116 -1.77 -0.71 5.26
C ALA A 116 -2.48 -0.07 6.47
N ILE A 117 -3.01 1.14 6.32
CA ILE A 117 -3.77 1.85 7.35
C ILE A 117 -5.11 1.15 7.62
N LEU A 118 -5.79 0.65 6.58
CA LEU A 118 -7.00 -0.17 6.72
C LEU A 118 -6.69 -1.48 7.45
N ALA A 119 -5.63 -2.20 7.05
CA ALA A 119 -5.19 -3.45 7.71
C ALA A 119 -4.90 -3.24 9.20
N ALA A 120 -4.44 -2.05 9.58
CA ALA A 120 -4.20 -1.69 10.99
C ALA A 120 -5.48 -1.33 11.78
N ASP A 121 -6.67 -1.49 11.20
CA ASP A 121 -7.97 -1.10 11.76
C ASP A 121 -8.03 0.38 12.21
N ALA A 122 -7.22 1.24 11.59
CA ALA A 122 -7.19 2.66 11.89
C ALA A 122 -8.26 3.47 11.14
N VAL A 123 -8.97 2.82 10.22
CA VAL A 123 -10.07 3.33 9.40
C VAL A 123 -11.01 2.18 9.04
N GLU A 124 -12.21 2.51 8.54
CA GLU A 124 -13.21 1.49 8.17
C GLU A 124 -13.18 1.12 6.69
N THR A 125 -12.72 2.02 5.81
CA THR A 125 -12.67 1.80 4.36
C THR A 125 -11.29 2.11 3.78
N LEU A 126 -10.99 1.52 2.61
CA LEU A 126 -9.75 1.81 1.90
C LEU A 126 -9.67 3.29 1.48
N ALA A 127 -10.80 3.88 1.08
CA ALA A 127 -10.86 5.30 0.74
C ALA A 127 -10.48 6.21 1.92
N ASP A 128 -10.98 5.91 3.13
CA ASP A 128 -10.58 6.63 4.35
C ASP A 128 -9.09 6.42 4.66
N GLY A 129 -8.56 5.22 4.36
CA GLY A 129 -7.14 4.92 4.47
C GLY A 129 -6.30 5.80 3.55
N VAL A 130 -6.71 5.98 2.30
CA VAL A 130 -6.05 6.86 1.33
C VAL A 130 -6.07 8.32 1.79
N VAL A 131 -7.20 8.80 2.31
CA VAL A 131 -7.32 10.15 2.90
C VAL A 131 -6.36 10.32 4.08
N LYS A 132 -6.29 9.32 4.97
CA LYS A 132 -5.39 9.36 6.15
C LYS A 132 -3.92 9.28 5.75
N ALA A 133 -3.58 8.52 4.70
CA ALA A 133 -2.24 8.49 4.12
C ALA A 133 -1.85 9.87 3.58
N ALA A 134 -2.75 10.54 2.85
CA ALA A 134 -2.54 11.90 2.36
C ALA A 134 -2.29 12.89 3.50
N GLN A 135 -3.08 12.83 4.57
CA GLN A 135 -2.88 13.68 5.75
C GLN A 135 -1.50 13.47 6.40
N SER A 136 -1.04 12.22 6.54
CA SER A 136 0.29 11.91 7.07
C SER A 136 1.40 12.47 6.20
N LEU A 137 1.24 12.42 4.89
CA LEU A 137 2.21 12.90 3.91
C LEU A 137 2.24 14.44 3.89
N ASP A 138 1.09 15.09 3.80
CA ASP A 138 0.95 16.54 3.67
C ASP A 138 1.30 17.29 4.96
N SER A 139 1.14 16.67 6.12
CA SER A 139 1.59 17.23 7.40
C SER A 139 3.10 17.11 7.62
N GLY A 140 3.82 16.36 6.77
CA GLY A 140 5.24 16.07 6.94
C GLY A 140 5.54 14.96 7.96
N ALA A 141 4.54 14.35 8.59
CA ALA A 141 4.73 13.31 9.60
C ALA A 141 5.45 12.07 9.03
N ALA A 142 5.12 11.67 7.80
CA ALA A 142 5.80 10.56 7.13
C ALA A 142 7.28 10.86 6.87
N LYS A 143 7.62 12.08 6.46
CA LYS A 143 9.00 12.53 6.25
C LYS A 143 9.79 12.53 7.57
N GLN A 144 9.18 13.03 8.64
CA GLN A 144 9.80 13.01 9.97
C GLN A 144 10.13 11.58 10.42
N LYS A 145 9.28 10.59 10.13
CA LYS A 145 9.56 9.17 10.44
C LYS A 145 10.77 8.63 9.71
N LEU A 146 10.97 9.01 8.46
CA LEU A 146 12.19 8.64 7.72
C LEU A 146 13.43 9.27 8.38
N GLU A 147 13.37 10.55 8.78
CA GLU A 147 14.49 11.23 9.47
C GLU A 147 14.83 10.59 10.82
N GLU A 148 13.80 10.20 11.59
CA GLU A 148 13.98 9.45 12.84
C GLU A 148 14.62 8.08 12.60
N LEU A 149 14.19 7.34 11.57
CA LEU A 149 14.76 6.05 11.18
C LEU A 149 16.23 6.19 10.79
N ILE A 150 16.58 7.17 9.96
CA ILE A 150 17.95 7.45 9.55
C ILE A 150 18.84 7.70 10.78
N LYS A 151 18.39 8.50 11.74
CA LYS A 151 19.14 8.74 12.99
C LYS A 151 19.35 7.45 13.77
N LEU A 152 18.32 6.65 13.94
CA LEU A 152 18.38 5.41 14.73
C LEU A 152 19.33 4.38 14.12
N THR A 153 19.36 4.28 12.79
CA THR A 153 20.17 3.28 12.09
C THR A 153 21.62 3.69 11.86
N ASN A 154 21.96 4.97 12.07
CA ASN A 154 23.32 5.51 11.94
C ASN A 154 23.93 5.98 13.28
N SER A 155 23.31 5.63 14.40
CA SER A 155 23.80 5.94 15.76
C SER A 155 24.70 4.84 16.32
#